data_932a5cd6753d21ea822f3833d5db9fc7
#
_entry.id   932a5cd6753d21ea822f3833d5db9fc7
#
_cell.length_a   1.000
_cell.length_b   1.000
_cell.length_c   1.000
_cell.angle_alpha   90.00
_cell.angle_beta   90.00
_cell.angle_gamma   90.00
#
_symmetry.space_group_name_H-M   'P 1'
#
loop_
_entity.id
_entity.type
_entity.pdbx_description
1 polymer ?
#
loop_
_entity_poly.entity_id
_entity_poly.type
_entity_poly.pdbx_seq_one_letter_code
_entity_poly.pdbx_strand_id
1 'polypeptide(L)'
;LGLAMLKETYETNVFGAFTVIRAFLPLLRKSSSARIINQSSTLGSLGTLSDPGSPYYGNNLLAYNSSKSALNGLTLAFAKDLAGERISVNSTCPGWVKTDMGTDAAPRTVEQGAAIAVKLATMDSPPTGKYLDDNGEIPW
;
A
#
# COMPACT_ATOMS: atom_id res chain seq x y z
N LEU A 1 5.32 -17.04 -15.88
CA LEU A 1 4.33 -16.84 -14.81
C LEU A 1 3.02 -17.55 -15.17
N GLY A 2 2.59 -18.51 -14.35
CA GLY A 2 1.33 -19.23 -14.55
C GLY A 2 0.13 -18.45 -13.97
N LEU A 3 -1.06 -18.68 -14.55
CA LEU A 3 -2.32 -18.07 -14.10
C LEU A 3 -2.61 -18.36 -12.60
N ALA A 4 -2.23 -19.55 -12.13
CA ALA A 4 -2.43 -19.94 -10.72
C ALA A 4 -1.69 -19.00 -9.76
N MET A 5 -0.41 -18.72 -10.02
CA MET A 5 0.40 -17.79 -9.21
C MET A 5 -0.15 -16.35 -9.25
N LEU A 6 -0.62 -15.90 -10.41
CA LEU A 6 -1.26 -14.59 -10.54
C LEU A 6 -2.51 -14.51 -9.64
N LYS A 7 -3.39 -15.53 -9.72
CA LYS A 7 -4.60 -15.60 -8.90
C LYS A 7 -4.29 -15.61 -7.40
N GLU A 8 -3.34 -16.42 -6.95
CA GLU A 8 -2.93 -16.52 -5.55
C GLU A 8 -2.38 -15.17 -5.02
N THR A 9 -1.56 -14.50 -5.82
CA THR A 9 -1.03 -13.18 -5.48
C THR A 9 -2.16 -12.15 -5.32
N TYR A 10 -3.13 -12.15 -6.23
CA TYR A 10 -4.28 -11.25 -6.15
C TYR A 10 -5.21 -11.61 -5.01
N GLU A 11 -5.43 -12.91 -4.74
CA GLU A 11 -6.24 -13.36 -3.60
C GLU A 11 -5.71 -12.78 -2.28
N THR A 12 -4.39 -12.83 -2.09
CA THR A 12 -3.76 -12.29 -0.87
C THR A 12 -3.72 -10.77 -0.87
N ASN A 13 -3.14 -10.16 -1.92
CA ASN A 13 -2.77 -8.74 -1.89
C ASN A 13 -3.94 -7.79 -2.21
N VAL A 14 -4.96 -8.26 -2.90
CA VAL A 14 -6.08 -7.44 -3.39
C VAL A 14 -7.39 -7.85 -2.71
N PHE A 15 -7.85 -9.07 -2.93
CA PHE A 15 -9.14 -9.53 -2.42
C PHE A 15 -9.13 -9.70 -0.90
N GLY A 16 -8.02 -10.16 -0.32
CA GLY A 16 -7.82 -10.23 1.13
C GLY A 16 -7.90 -8.84 1.75
N ALA A 17 -7.18 -7.85 1.20
CA ALA A 17 -7.23 -6.47 1.68
C ALA A 17 -8.65 -5.89 1.60
N PHE A 18 -9.33 -6.05 0.47
CA PHE A 18 -10.72 -5.64 0.29
C PHE A 18 -11.64 -6.27 1.34
N THR A 19 -11.52 -7.58 1.54
CA THR A 19 -12.36 -8.32 2.48
C THR A 19 -12.16 -7.85 3.91
N VAL A 20 -10.91 -7.63 4.33
CA VAL A 20 -10.58 -7.11 5.67
C VAL A 20 -11.15 -5.71 5.86
N ILE A 21 -10.93 -4.79 4.91
CA ILE A 21 -11.48 -3.44 4.99
C ILE A 21 -13.01 -3.49 5.16
N ARG A 22 -13.70 -4.25 4.30
CA ARG A 22 -15.15 -4.38 4.35
C ARG A 22 -15.66 -4.93 5.69
N ALA A 23 -14.99 -5.94 6.22
CA ALA A 23 -15.36 -6.56 7.50
C ALA A 23 -15.20 -5.59 8.68
N PHE A 24 -14.19 -4.73 8.65
CA PHE A 24 -13.92 -3.78 9.74
C PHE A 24 -14.67 -2.44 9.61
N LEU A 25 -15.25 -2.10 8.45
CA LEU A 25 -15.94 -0.83 8.25
C LEU A 25 -16.98 -0.50 9.33
N PRO A 26 -17.84 -1.44 9.79
CA PRO A 26 -18.81 -1.12 10.83
C PRO A 26 -18.18 -0.69 12.17
N LEU A 27 -16.97 -1.20 12.47
CA LEU A 27 -16.20 -0.81 13.66
C LEU A 27 -15.46 0.51 13.43
N LEU A 28 -14.85 0.69 12.26
CA LEU A 28 -14.14 1.91 11.87
C LEU A 28 -15.08 3.12 11.93
N ARG A 29 -16.32 2.98 11.50
CA ARG A 29 -17.37 4.01 11.57
C ARG A 29 -17.74 4.45 12.99
N LYS A 30 -17.47 3.63 14.00
CA LYS A 30 -17.68 3.97 15.41
C LYS A 30 -16.53 4.77 16.01
N SER A 31 -15.38 4.82 15.33
CA SER A 31 -14.21 5.57 15.77
C SER A 31 -14.38 7.07 15.48
N SER A 32 -13.84 7.91 16.36
CA SER A 32 -13.77 9.36 16.15
C SER A 32 -12.70 9.74 15.09
N SER A 33 -11.75 8.85 14.82
CA SER A 33 -10.66 9.06 13.86
C SER A 33 -10.07 7.72 13.43
N ALA A 34 -10.73 7.06 12.48
CA ALA A 34 -10.30 5.77 11.94
C ALA A 34 -9.27 5.92 10.83
N ARG A 35 -8.44 4.89 10.67
CA ARG A 35 -7.38 4.86 9.66
C ARG A 35 -7.34 3.52 8.97
N ILE A 36 -7.25 3.53 7.65
CA ILE A 36 -6.97 2.38 6.79
C ILE A 36 -5.64 2.66 6.11
N ILE A 37 -4.65 1.81 6.35
CA ILE A 37 -3.31 1.94 5.79
C ILE A 37 -2.99 0.65 5.04
N ASN A 38 -3.00 0.73 3.73
CA ASN A 38 -2.69 -0.40 2.86
C ASN A 38 -1.19 -0.43 2.57
N GLN A 39 -0.53 -1.50 3.00
CA GLN A 39 0.89 -1.71 2.74
C GLN A 39 1.10 -2.08 1.27
N SER A 40 1.53 -1.11 0.47
CA SER A 40 1.84 -1.26 -0.95
C SER A 40 3.36 -1.39 -1.17
N SER A 41 3.84 -1.00 -2.32
CA SER A 41 5.25 -1.02 -2.72
C SER A 41 5.46 -0.02 -3.86
N THR A 42 6.62 0.62 -3.93
CA THR A 42 7.01 1.44 -5.10
C THR A 42 6.85 0.66 -6.42
N LEU A 43 6.98 -0.67 -6.36
CA LEU A 43 6.71 -1.57 -7.50
C LEU A 43 5.21 -1.68 -7.86
N GLY A 44 4.32 -1.03 -7.13
CA GLY A 44 2.91 -0.83 -7.47
C GLY A 44 2.61 0.53 -8.09
N SER A 45 3.59 1.42 -8.20
CA SER A 45 3.45 2.73 -8.82
C SER A 45 3.57 2.61 -10.34
N LEU A 46 2.47 2.81 -11.05
CA LEU A 46 2.49 2.83 -12.52
C LEU A 46 3.33 3.99 -13.06
N GLY A 47 3.26 5.16 -12.41
CA GLY A 47 4.08 6.32 -12.77
C GLY A 47 5.57 6.02 -12.65
N THR A 48 6.00 5.40 -11.53
CA THR A 48 7.41 5.05 -11.31
C THR A 48 7.90 3.94 -12.27
N LEU A 49 7.07 2.93 -12.51
CA LEU A 49 7.45 1.79 -13.37
C LEU A 49 7.45 2.14 -14.86
N SER A 50 6.70 3.14 -15.29
CA SER A 50 6.64 3.57 -16.68
C SER A 50 7.69 4.63 -17.06
N ASP A 51 8.38 5.22 -16.10
CA ASP A 51 9.41 6.22 -16.30
C ASP A 51 10.77 5.55 -16.60
N PRO A 52 11.33 5.70 -17.82
CA PRO A 52 12.65 5.16 -18.16
C PRO A 52 13.81 5.73 -17.32
N GLY A 53 13.61 6.89 -16.68
CA GLY A 53 14.58 7.49 -15.77
C GLY A 53 14.51 6.93 -14.35
N SER A 54 13.49 6.16 -14.02
CA SER A 54 13.31 5.57 -12.71
C SER A 54 14.27 4.40 -12.47
N PRO A 55 14.88 4.29 -11.27
CA PRO A 55 15.68 3.11 -10.90
C PRO A 55 14.85 1.82 -10.84
N TYR A 56 13.52 1.93 -10.84
CA TYR A 56 12.60 0.79 -10.81
C TYR A 56 12.08 0.37 -12.18
N TYR A 57 12.40 1.11 -13.25
CA TYR A 57 11.90 0.85 -14.62
C TYR A 57 12.13 -0.59 -15.10
N GLY A 58 13.28 -1.19 -14.78
CA GLY A 58 13.63 -2.55 -15.14
C GLY A 58 12.96 -3.66 -14.30
N ASN A 59 12.23 -3.31 -13.26
CA ASN A 59 11.60 -4.30 -12.38
C ASN A 59 10.28 -4.81 -12.97
N ASN A 60 10.24 -6.08 -13.36
CA ASN A 60 9.06 -6.70 -13.95
C ASN A 60 8.64 -7.97 -13.19
N LEU A 61 8.08 -7.80 -12.00
CA LEU A 61 7.47 -8.85 -11.19
C LEU A 61 5.95 -8.84 -11.45
N LEU A 62 5.51 -9.34 -12.60
CA LEU A 62 4.17 -9.15 -13.17
C LEU A 62 3.05 -9.32 -12.13
N ALA A 63 2.96 -10.44 -11.43
CA ALA A 63 1.91 -10.70 -10.45
C ALA A 63 1.99 -9.73 -9.26
N TYR A 64 3.19 -9.54 -8.72
CA TYR A 64 3.40 -8.68 -7.56
C TYR A 64 3.13 -7.21 -7.90
N ASN A 65 3.80 -6.67 -8.94
CA ASN A 65 3.66 -5.27 -9.33
C ASN A 65 2.19 -4.94 -9.64
N SER A 66 1.53 -5.74 -10.49
CA SER A 66 0.13 -5.51 -10.85
C SER A 66 -0.82 -5.63 -9.65
N SER A 67 -0.56 -6.55 -8.72
CA SER A 67 -1.38 -6.66 -7.50
C SER A 67 -1.23 -5.45 -6.58
N LYS A 68 -0.03 -4.87 -6.48
CA LYS A 68 0.20 -3.65 -5.68
C LYS A 68 -0.39 -2.41 -6.35
N SER A 69 -0.39 -2.34 -7.69
CA SER A 69 -1.13 -1.31 -8.43
C SER A 69 -2.64 -1.43 -8.20
N ALA A 70 -3.18 -2.65 -8.21
CA ALA A 70 -4.59 -2.90 -7.90
C ALA A 70 -4.94 -2.51 -6.46
N LEU A 71 -4.07 -2.80 -5.48
CA LEU A 71 -4.23 -2.37 -4.09
C LEU A 71 -4.23 -0.84 -3.96
N ASN A 72 -3.38 -0.15 -4.72
CA ASN A 72 -3.37 1.31 -4.81
C ASN A 72 -4.71 1.84 -5.38
N GLY A 73 -5.24 1.20 -6.41
CA GLY A 73 -6.57 1.49 -6.96
C GLY A 73 -7.69 1.32 -5.92
N LEU A 74 -7.66 0.23 -5.14
CA LEU A 74 -8.60 0.03 -4.03
C LEU A 74 -8.48 1.13 -2.97
N THR A 75 -7.26 1.54 -2.63
CA THR A 75 -7.02 2.64 -1.67
C THR A 75 -7.70 3.93 -2.12
N LEU A 76 -7.53 4.31 -3.39
CA LEU A 76 -8.19 5.50 -3.94
C LEU A 76 -9.71 5.37 -3.97
N ALA A 77 -10.23 4.20 -4.35
CA ALA A 77 -11.67 3.95 -4.38
C ALA A 77 -12.27 4.09 -2.98
N PHE A 78 -11.70 3.43 -1.96
CA PHE A 78 -12.17 3.55 -0.59
C PHE A 78 -12.00 4.98 -0.04
N ALA A 79 -10.92 5.68 -0.37
CA ALA A 79 -10.75 7.08 0.04
C ALA A 79 -11.87 7.98 -0.49
N LYS A 80 -12.35 7.74 -1.71
CA LYS A 80 -13.47 8.46 -2.31
C LYS A 80 -14.81 8.02 -1.73
N ASP A 81 -15.05 6.73 -1.61
CA ASP A 81 -16.30 6.18 -1.07
C ASP A 81 -16.54 6.59 0.39
N LEU A 82 -15.46 6.74 1.17
CA LEU A 82 -15.50 7.12 2.58
C LEU A 82 -15.27 8.63 2.79
N ALA A 83 -15.27 9.43 1.71
CA ALA A 83 -15.13 10.88 1.79
C ALA A 83 -16.27 11.48 2.64
N GLY A 84 -15.91 12.32 3.62
CA GLY A 84 -16.87 12.87 4.57
C GLY A 84 -17.12 12.00 5.81
N GLU A 85 -16.69 10.75 5.82
CA GLU A 85 -16.57 9.93 7.03
C GLU A 85 -15.24 10.26 7.74
N ARG A 86 -15.16 10.00 9.04
CA ARG A 86 -13.93 10.22 9.83
C ARG A 86 -12.96 9.04 9.68
N ILE A 87 -12.73 8.63 8.44
CA ILE A 87 -11.87 7.49 8.07
C ILE A 87 -10.88 7.96 7.01
N SER A 88 -9.60 7.96 7.34
CA SER A 88 -8.56 8.21 6.33
C SER A 88 -8.11 6.89 5.69
N VAL A 89 -7.84 6.93 4.39
CA VAL A 89 -7.43 5.74 3.62
C VAL A 89 -6.19 6.09 2.78
N ASN A 90 -5.09 5.41 3.03
CA ASN A 90 -3.82 5.68 2.35
C ASN A 90 -3.09 4.39 1.99
N SER A 91 -2.23 4.45 0.97
CA SER A 91 -1.21 3.44 0.69
C SER A 91 0.15 3.88 1.22
N THR A 92 0.96 2.92 1.66
CA THR A 92 2.35 3.17 2.08
C THR A 92 3.32 2.25 1.36
N CYS A 93 4.55 2.72 1.18
CA CYS A 93 5.68 1.90 0.75
C CYS A 93 6.74 1.84 1.86
N PRO A 94 7.10 0.65 2.35
CA PRO A 94 8.12 0.49 3.39
C PRO A 94 9.56 0.62 2.85
N GLY A 95 9.73 0.66 1.53
CA GLY A 95 11.01 0.44 0.87
C GLY A 95 11.42 -1.04 0.89
N TRP A 96 12.71 -1.33 0.63
CA TRP A 96 13.23 -2.69 0.67
C TRP A 96 13.76 -2.98 2.08
N VAL A 97 13.06 -3.89 2.77
CA VAL A 97 13.21 -4.13 4.23
C VAL A 97 13.73 -5.55 4.49
N LYS A 98 14.61 -5.70 5.48
CA LYS A 98 15.15 -6.99 5.97
C LYS A 98 14.04 -7.82 6.62
N THR A 99 13.42 -8.66 5.82
CA THR A 99 12.38 -9.62 6.18
C THR A 99 12.64 -10.90 5.39
N ASP A 100 11.89 -11.96 5.66
CA ASP A 100 11.98 -13.19 4.86
C ASP A 100 11.78 -12.92 3.35
N MET A 101 10.89 -11.99 3.01
CA MET A 101 10.67 -11.57 1.62
C MET A 101 11.80 -10.69 1.10
N GLY A 102 12.32 -9.76 1.91
CA GLY A 102 13.32 -8.77 1.48
C GLY A 102 14.75 -9.27 1.53
N THR A 103 15.00 -10.36 2.26
CA THR A 103 16.30 -10.96 2.54
C THR A 103 17.24 -10.05 3.34
N ASP A 104 18.38 -10.57 3.76
CA ASP A 104 19.42 -9.83 4.49
C ASP A 104 20.12 -8.76 3.65
N ALA A 105 20.00 -8.83 2.31
CA ALA A 105 20.55 -7.85 1.39
C ALA A 105 19.81 -6.51 1.41
N ALA A 106 18.61 -6.47 1.97
CA ALA A 106 17.83 -5.24 2.06
C ALA A 106 18.53 -4.19 2.93
N PRO A 107 18.50 -2.90 2.55
CA PRO A 107 19.21 -1.84 3.29
C PRO A 107 18.46 -1.36 4.53
N ARG A 108 17.14 -1.61 4.64
CA ARG A 108 16.29 -1.07 5.70
C ARG A 108 16.01 -2.10 6.79
N THR A 109 15.99 -1.64 8.05
CA THR A 109 15.49 -2.47 9.16
C THR A 109 13.98 -2.55 9.14
N VAL A 110 13.41 -3.48 9.95
CA VAL A 110 11.95 -3.63 10.11
C VAL A 110 11.34 -2.35 10.68
N GLU A 111 11.98 -1.72 11.64
CA GLU A 111 11.53 -0.47 12.26
C GLU A 111 11.49 0.68 11.24
N GLN A 112 12.53 0.78 10.40
CA GLN A 112 12.55 1.77 9.31
C GLN A 112 11.45 1.52 8.29
N GLY A 113 11.18 0.26 7.96
CA GLY A 113 10.10 -0.09 7.03
C GLY A 113 8.71 0.21 7.58
N ALA A 114 8.52 0.07 8.90
CA ALA A 114 7.25 0.34 9.55
C ALA A 114 6.97 1.84 9.79
N ALA A 115 8.00 2.68 9.76
CA ALA A 115 7.93 4.07 10.24
C ALA A 115 6.79 4.88 9.59
N ILE A 116 6.64 4.83 8.27
CA ILE A 116 5.58 5.59 7.59
C ILE A 116 4.17 5.11 7.96
N ALA A 117 3.95 3.81 8.09
CA ALA A 117 2.65 3.27 8.50
C ALA A 117 2.32 3.67 9.94
N VAL A 118 3.30 3.58 10.86
CA VAL A 118 3.14 4.02 12.26
C VAL A 118 2.85 5.52 12.33
N LYS A 119 3.59 6.35 11.56
CA LYS A 119 3.34 7.79 11.49
C LYS A 119 1.90 8.10 11.09
N LEU A 120 1.40 7.48 10.02
CA LEU A 120 0.01 7.68 9.57
C LEU A 120 -1.01 7.15 10.57
N ALA A 121 -0.69 6.07 11.29
CA ALA A 121 -1.57 5.50 12.30
C ALA A 121 -1.70 6.35 13.56
N THR A 122 -0.70 7.19 13.87
CA THR A 122 -0.62 7.91 15.16
C THR A 122 -0.75 9.42 15.05
N MET A 123 -0.59 10.01 13.85
CA MET A 123 -0.71 11.46 13.70
C MET A 123 -2.15 11.95 13.88
N ASP A 124 -2.33 13.16 14.42
CA ASP A 124 -3.65 13.72 14.75
C ASP A 124 -4.54 13.93 13.53
N SER A 125 -3.97 14.41 12.43
CA SER A 125 -4.71 14.74 11.20
C SER A 125 -4.06 14.05 9.99
N PRO A 126 -4.29 12.73 9.79
CA PRO A 126 -3.74 12.02 8.65
C PRO A 126 -4.36 12.49 7.33
N PRO A 127 -3.58 12.53 6.25
CA PRO A 127 -4.15 12.72 4.92
C PRO A 127 -5.07 11.56 4.55
N THR A 128 -5.81 11.71 3.45
CA THR A 128 -6.56 10.61 2.84
C THR A 128 -6.36 10.61 1.32
N GLY A 129 -6.41 9.44 0.70
CA GLY A 129 -6.21 9.29 -0.74
C GLY A 129 -4.77 9.56 -1.17
N LYS A 130 -3.79 9.24 -0.31
CA LYS A 130 -2.37 9.43 -0.58
C LYS A 130 -1.62 8.12 -0.66
N TYR A 131 -0.55 8.12 -1.44
CA TYR A 131 0.43 7.05 -1.51
C TYR A 131 1.78 7.61 -1.06
N LEU A 132 2.33 7.07 0.03
CA LEU A 132 3.41 7.71 0.78
C LEU A 132 4.53 6.73 1.15
N ASP A 133 5.74 7.26 1.17
CA ASP A 133 6.88 6.68 1.87
C ASP A 133 7.47 7.70 2.87
N ASP A 134 8.67 7.41 3.43
CA ASP A 134 9.34 8.29 4.36
C ASP A 134 9.80 9.61 3.73
N ASN A 135 9.92 9.67 2.41
CA ASN A 135 10.37 10.85 1.65
C ASN A 135 9.20 11.73 1.18
N GLY A 136 7.97 11.22 1.25
CA GLY A 136 6.79 11.96 0.84
C GLY A 136 5.84 11.19 -0.06
N GLU A 137 5.19 11.89 -0.99
CA GLU A 137 4.24 11.30 -1.93
C GLU A 137 4.95 10.55 -3.05
N ILE A 138 4.47 9.32 -3.30
CA ILE A 138 4.86 8.50 -4.45
C ILE A 138 3.79 8.67 -5.53
N PRO A 139 4.14 8.78 -6.82
CA PRO A 139 3.14 8.77 -7.89
C PRO A 139 2.41 7.42 -7.93
N TRP A 140 1.12 7.48 -8.28
CA TRP A 140 0.27 6.28 -8.39
C TRP A 140 0.67 5.35 -9.54
#